data_8eb8b022be59aef6ac2ee39f76241c8e
#
_entry.id   8eb8b022be59aef6ac2ee39f76241c8e
#
_cell.length_a   1.000
_cell.length_b   1.000
_cell.length_c   1.000
_cell.angle_alpha   90.00
_cell.angle_beta   90.00
_cell.angle_gamma   90.00
#
_symmetry.space_group_name_H-M   'P 1'
#
loop_
_entity.id
_entity.type
_entity.pdbx_description
1 polymer ?
#
loop_
_entity_poly.entity_id
_entity_poly.type
_entity_poly.pdbx_seq_one_letter_code
_entity_poly.pdbx_strand_id
1 'polypeptide(L)'
;MKTFTLEEAQSLLPVLESLLKRAIEGKQSAEQVESGLSDMARRVYLSGGMRVDVGKVVKLRAEMESHLQRVRESIAEIDSIGVQVKDLEAGLLDFPCRIDDQVVLLCWRMGEPAIEHWHTVEQGFQGRQPVDERFRRRSASGNRPN
;
A
#
# COMPACT_ATOMS: atom_id res chain seq x y z
N MET A 1 -11.79 12.44 -11.27
CA MET A 1 -10.57 11.77 -10.74
C MET A 1 -9.63 12.81 -10.17
N LYS A 2 -9.17 12.56 -8.96
CA LYS A 2 -8.18 13.42 -8.33
C LYS A 2 -6.81 13.19 -8.95
N THR A 3 -6.12 14.27 -9.30
CA THR A 3 -4.75 14.22 -9.81
C THR A 3 -3.83 15.05 -8.92
N PHE A 4 -2.55 14.72 -8.94
CA PHE A 4 -1.53 15.36 -8.12
C PHE A 4 -0.46 15.95 -9.01
N THR A 5 0.08 17.10 -8.61
CA THR A 5 1.35 17.56 -9.14
C THR A 5 2.46 16.76 -8.47
N LEU A 6 3.65 16.77 -9.06
CA LEU A 6 4.81 16.11 -8.44
C LEU A 6 5.06 16.65 -7.03
N GLU A 7 4.98 17.95 -6.85
CA GLU A 7 5.19 18.61 -5.56
C GLU A 7 4.14 18.17 -4.52
N GLU A 8 2.87 18.12 -4.92
CA GLU A 8 1.79 17.66 -4.04
C GLU A 8 2.00 16.20 -3.62
N ALA A 9 2.31 15.34 -4.58
CA ALA A 9 2.56 13.93 -4.29
C ALA A 9 3.75 13.76 -3.36
N GLN A 10 4.82 14.50 -3.61
CA GLN A 10 6.02 14.48 -2.80
C GLN A 10 5.74 14.86 -1.35
N SER A 11 4.88 15.89 -1.15
CA SER A 11 4.53 16.37 0.19
C SER A 11 3.72 15.35 0.99
N LEU A 12 3.04 14.41 0.32
CA LEU A 12 2.23 13.39 0.97
C LEU A 12 3.03 12.14 1.37
N LEU A 13 4.26 12.00 0.89
CA LEU A 13 5.06 10.79 1.15
C LEU A 13 5.19 10.41 2.62
N PRO A 14 5.46 11.33 3.55
CA PRO A 14 5.60 10.94 4.96
C PRO A 14 4.35 10.27 5.52
N VAL A 15 3.18 10.80 5.22
CA VAL A 15 1.90 10.24 5.67
C VAL A 15 1.64 8.90 4.98
N LEU A 16 1.82 8.85 3.67
CA LEU A 16 1.58 7.65 2.88
C LEU A 16 2.52 6.52 3.25
N GLU A 17 3.78 6.85 3.48
CA GLU A 17 4.77 5.86 3.93
C GLU A 17 4.36 5.24 5.27
N SER A 18 3.90 6.07 6.20
CA SER A 18 3.42 5.62 7.50
C SER A 18 2.22 4.68 7.37
N LEU A 19 1.24 5.06 6.54
CA LEU A 19 0.05 4.25 6.30
C LEU A 19 0.40 2.93 5.61
N LEU A 20 1.25 2.98 4.61
CA LEU A 20 1.68 1.80 3.86
C LEU A 20 2.44 0.83 4.76
N LYS A 21 3.34 1.35 5.59
CA LYS A 21 4.08 0.56 6.55
C LYS A 21 3.15 -0.13 7.54
N ARG A 22 2.14 0.59 8.04
CA ARG A 22 1.15 0.04 8.95
C ARG A 22 0.38 -1.12 8.30
N ALA A 23 0.02 -0.98 7.02
CA ALA A 23 -0.67 -2.04 6.28
C ALA A 23 0.24 -3.26 6.08
N ILE A 24 1.50 -3.05 5.73
CA ILE A 24 2.47 -4.14 5.53
C ILE A 24 2.70 -4.89 6.84
N GLU A 25 2.91 -4.18 7.94
CA GLU A 25 3.12 -4.78 9.25
C GLU A 25 1.88 -5.55 9.72
N GLY A 26 0.70 -4.99 9.49
CA GLY A 26 -0.56 -5.67 9.82
C GLY A 26 -0.73 -6.97 9.05
N LYS A 27 -0.40 -6.96 7.77
CA LYS A 27 -0.46 -8.17 6.93
C LYS A 27 0.51 -9.24 7.43
N GLN A 28 1.75 -8.85 7.72
CA GLN A 28 2.77 -9.76 8.25
C GLN A 28 2.33 -10.37 9.58
N SER A 29 1.76 -9.56 10.46
CA SER A 29 1.27 -10.03 11.76
C SER A 29 0.11 -11.01 11.60
N ALA A 30 -0.81 -10.73 10.68
CA ALA A 30 -1.93 -11.63 10.38
C ALA A 30 -1.42 -12.97 9.83
N GLU A 31 -0.44 -12.94 8.94
CA GLU A 31 0.15 -14.16 8.38
C GLU A 31 0.83 -15.01 9.45
N GLN A 32 1.48 -14.39 10.43
CA GLN A 32 2.10 -15.10 11.55
C GLN A 32 1.05 -15.81 12.41
N VAL A 33 -0.06 -15.14 12.69
CA VAL A 33 -1.15 -15.75 13.47
C VAL A 33 -1.78 -16.90 12.69
N GLU A 34 -2.00 -16.71 11.39
CA GLU A 34 -2.53 -17.75 10.50
C GLU A 34 -1.64 -18.98 10.48
N SER A 35 -0.32 -18.78 10.39
CA SER A 35 0.66 -19.86 10.44
C SER A 35 0.57 -20.63 11.75
N GLY A 36 0.43 -19.92 12.87
CA GLY A 36 0.24 -20.54 14.19
C GLY A 36 -1.01 -21.38 14.28
N LEU A 37 -2.11 -20.88 13.72
CA LEU A 37 -3.38 -21.61 13.68
C LEU A 37 -3.26 -22.86 12.80
N SER A 38 -2.59 -22.75 11.67
CA SER A 38 -2.34 -23.88 10.77
C SER A 38 -1.50 -24.96 11.46
N ASP A 39 -0.46 -24.56 12.17
CA ASP A 39 0.39 -25.50 12.94
C ASP A 39 -0.40 -26.22 14.03
N MET A 40 -1.29 -25.51 14.72
CA MET A 40 -2.16 -26.11 15.73
C MET A 40 -3.07 -27.17 15.11
N ALA A 41 -3.70 -26.84 13.99
CA ALA A 41 -4.57 -27.78 13.27
C ALA A 41 -3.81 -29.03 12.83
N ARG A 42 -2.59 -28.84 12.34
CA ARG A 42 -1.73 -29.95 11.92
C ARG A 42 -1.36 -30.86 13.08
N ARG A 43 -1.02 -30.28 14.25
CA ARG A 43 -0.70 -31.08 15.45
C ARG A 43 -1.90 -31.89 15.91
N VAL A 44 -3.08 -31.31 15.90
CA VAL A 44 -4.31 -32.01 16.26
C VAL A 44 -4.53 -33.19 15.33
N TYR A 45 -4.40 -32.98 14.02
CA TYR A 45 -4.55 -34.02 13.03
C TYR A 45 -3.54 -35.16 13.22
N LEU A 46 -2.24 -34.83 13.39
CA LEU A 46 -1.17 -35.82 13.52
C LEU A 46 -1.23 -36.59 14.83
N SER A 47 -1.80 -36.03 15.88
CA SER A 47 -1.91 -36.69 17.18
C SER A 47 -3.17 -37.52 17.34
N GLY A 48 -3.99 -37.65 16.30
CA GLY A 48 -5.20 -38.47 16.31
C GLY A 48 -6.35 -37.89 17.13
N GLY A 49 -6.46 -36.57 17.17
CA GLY A 49 -7.58 -35.91 17.86
C GLY A 49 -7.23 -35.40 19.25
N MET A 50 -6.04 -34.84 19.40
CA MET A 50 -5.65 -34.20 20.66
C MET A 50 -6.63 -33.09 21.01
N ARG A 51 -6.82 -32.87 22.32
CA ARG A 51 -7.73 -31.85 22.83
C ARG A 51 -7.32 -30.47 22.31
N VAL A 52 -8.23 -29.78 21.62
CA VAL A 52 -8.03 -28.40 21.12
C VAL A 52 -8.38 -27.43 22.24
N ASP A 53 -7.51 -26.45 22.48
CA ASP A 53 -7.82 -25.33 23.35
C ASP A 53 -8.66 -24.32 22.56
N VAL A 54 -9.97 -24.42 22.67
CA VAL A 54 -10.92 -23.58 21.94
C VAL A 54 -10.72 -22.11 22.28
N GLY A 55 -10.47 -21.79 23.55
CA GLY A 55 -10.24 -20.42 23.98
C GLY A 55 -9.04 -19.79 23.29
N LYS A 56 -7.97 -20.56 23.13
CA LYS A 56 -6.76 -20.10 22.45
C LYS A 56 -7.02 -19.86 20.96
N VAL A 57 -7.77 -20.76 20.31
CA VAL A 57 -8.13 -20.59 18.89
C VAL A 57 -8.97 -19.34 18.68
N VAL A 58 -9.97 -19.13 19.53
CA VAL A 58 -10.83 -17.94 19.45
C VAL A 58 -10.01 -16.66 19.61
N LYS A 59 -9.12 -16.65 20.59
CA LYS A 59 -8.24 -15.50 20.83
C LYS A 59 -7.34 -15.19 19.64
N LEU A 60 -6.74 -16.23 19.05
CA LEU A 60 -5.86 -16.06 17.90
C LEU A 60 -6.61 -15.57 16.66
N ARG A 61 -7.84 -16.07 16.43
CA ARG A 61 -8.68 -15.61 15.34
C ARG A 61 -9.09 -14.16 15.50
N ALA A 62 -9.41 -13.74 16.73
CA ALA A 62 -9.72 -12.35 17.01
C ALA A 62 -8.51 -11.44 16.78
N GLU A 63 -7.33 -11.91 17.17
CA GLU A 63 -6.07 -11.20 16.95
C GLU A 63 -5.78 -11.03 15.46
N MET A 64 -5.95 -12.11 14.67
CA MET A 64 -5.79 -12.07 13.23
C MET A 64 -6.75 -11.06 12.59
N GLU A 65 -8.02 -11.08 12.99
CA GLU A 65 -9.02 -10.14 12.47
C GLU A 65 -8.68 -8.70 12.81
N SER A 66 -8.13 -8.44 14.00
CA SER A 66 -7.66 -7.12 14.39
C SER A 66 -6.53 -6.61 13.47
N HIS A 67 -5.58 -7.47 13.14
CA HIS A 67 -4.50 -7.12 12.21
C HIS A 67 -5.04 -6.85 10.80
N LEU A 68 -5.95 -7.69 10.30
CA LEU A 68 -6.56 -7.52 8.99
C LEU A 68 -7.38 -6.24 8.92
N GLN A 69 -8.07 -5.88 9.99
CA GLN A 69 -8.83 -4.64 10.06
C GLN A 69 -7.90 -3.43 9.94
N ARG A 70 -6.74 -3.48 10.58
CA ARG A 70 -5.72 -2.43 10.47
C ARG A 70 -5.23 -2.27 9.03
N VAL A 71 -5.05 -3.39 8.32
CA VAL A 71 -4.67 -3.38 6.90
C VAL A 71 -5.73 -2.68 6.06
N ARG A 72 -7.00 -3.09 6.23
CA ARG A 72 -8.13 -2.52 5.50
C ARG A 72 -8.27 -1.01 5.73
N GLU A 73 -8.16 -0.60 6.98
CA GLU A 73 -8.27 0.82 7.34
C GLU A 73 -7.15 1.65 6.74
N SER A 74 -5.93 1.15 6.78
CA SER A 74 -4.78 1.85 6.23
C SER A 74 -4.87 2.00 4.71
N ILE A 75 -5.27 0.94 4.02
CA ILE A 75 -5.45 0.96 2.56
C ILE A 75 -6.60 1.89 2.18
N ALA A 76 -7.72 1.84 2.93
CA ALA A 76 -8.86 2.71 2.69
C ALA A 76 -8.50 4.18 2.85
N GLU A 77 -7.65 4.49 3.82
CA GLU A 77 -7.19 5.86 4.04
C GLU A 77 -6.31 6.35 2.90
N ILE A 78 -5.39 5.52 2.42
CA ILE A 78 -4.57 5.83 1.24
C ILE A 78 -5.47 6.06 0.03
N ASP A 79 -6.43 5.19 -0.18
CA ASP A 79 -7.38 5.30 -1.29
C ASP A 79 -8.20 6.58 -1.21
N SER A 80 -8.63 6.96 -0.01
CA SER A 80 -9.41 8.19 0.21
C SER A 80 -8.63 9.45 -0.12
N ILE A 81 -7.31 9.41 -0.04
CA ILE A 81 -6.43 10.52 -0.43
C ILE A 81 -6.39 10.64 -1.96
N GLY A 82 -6.67 9.56 -2.67
CA GLY A 82 -6.65 9.51 -4.14
C GLY A 82 -5.43 8.78 -4.70
N VAL A 83 -4.63 8.18 -3.83
CA VAL A 83 -3.44 7.42 -4.20
C VAL A 83 -3.78 5.93 -4.28
N GLN A 84 -3.19 5.22 -5.22
CA GLN A 84 -3.44 3.80 -5.42
C GLN A 84 -2.31 2.97 -4.85
N VAL A 85 -2.66 1.97 -4.04
CA VAL A 85 -1.70 0.94 -3.63
C VAL A 85 -1.63 -0.07 -4.77
N LYS A 86 -0.58 -0.02 -5.55
CA LYS A 86 -0.42 -0.90 -6.71
C LYS A 86 0.00 -2.29 -6.30
N ASP A 87 0.90 -2.39 -5.35
CA ASP A 87 1.39 -3.66 -4.81
C ASP A 87 1.78 -3.43 -3.34
N LEU A 88 1.04 -4.05 -2.45
CA LEU A 88 1.27 -3.88 -1.02
C LEU A 88 2.59 -4.50 -0.58
N GLU A 89 2.90 -5.71 -1.07
CA GLU A 89 4.12 -6.41 -0.66
C GLU A 89 5.38 -5.70 -1.13
N ALA A 90 5.37 -5.18 -2.34
CA ALA A 90 6.50 -4.44 -2.88
C ALA A 90 6.53 -2.98 -2.40
N GLY A 91 5.44 -2.50 -1.79
CA GLY A 91 5.35 -1.12 -1.31
C GLY A 91 5.25 -0.12 -2.44
N LEU A 92 4.46 -0.44 -3.49
CA LEU A 92 4.32 0.43 -4.66
C LEU A 92 3.07 1.30 -4.56
N LEU A 93 3.25 2.60 -4.75
CA LEU A 93 2.16 3.57 -4.82
C LEU A 93 2.17 4.27 -6.17
N ASP A 94 0.97 4.49 -6.73
CA ASP A 94 0.76 5.23 -7.95
C ASP A 94 -0.07 6.48 -7.66
N PHE A 95 0.41 7.63 -8.14
CA PHE A 95 -0.25 8.92 -7.99
C PHE A 95 -0.71 9.41 -9.35
N PRO A 96 -2.02 9.51 -9.61
CA PRO A 96 -2.48 10.08 -10.88
C PRO A 96 -1.99 11.52 -11.04
N CYS A 97 -1.41 11.81 -12.19
CA CYS A 97 -0.85 13.11 -12.51
C CYS A 97 -1.24 13.49 -13.94
N ARG A 98 -1.65 14.73 -14.15
CA ARG A 98 -2.02 15.20 -15.49
C ARG A 98 -0.83 15.91 -16.13
N ILE A 99 -0.38 15.37 -17.24
CA ILE A 99 0.73 15.93 -18.03
C ILE A 99 0.29 15.96 -19.50
N ASP A 100 0.39 17.14 -20.14
CA ASP A 100 0.06 17.30 -21.57
C ASP A 100 -1.33 16.73 -21.92
N ASP A 101 -2.32 17.06 -21.10
CA ASP A 101 -3.72 16.59 -21.24
C ASP A 101 -3.91 15.08 -21.13
N GLN A 102 -2.90 14.37 -20.66
CA GLN A 102 -2.98 12.94 -20.37
C GLN A 102 -2.79 12.69 -18.89
N VAL A 103 -3.46 11.65 -18.39
CA VAL A 103 -3.23 11.19 -17.03
C VAL A 103 -2.16 10.11 -17.08
N VAL A 104 -1.10 10.34 -16.34
CA VAL A 104 -0.03 9.36 -16.13
C VAL A 104 0.06 9.04 -14.64
N LEU A 105 0.87 8.09 -14.26
CA LEU A 105 1.01 7.67 -12.88
C LEU A 105 2.43 7.94 -12.40
N LEU A 106 2.55 8.81 -11.41
CA LEU A 106 3.80 8.96 -10.67
C LEU A 106 3.95 7.70 -9.83
N CYS A 107 5.11 7.07 -9.89
CA CYS A 107 5.35 5.78 -9.24
C CYS A 107 6.40 5.93 -8.15
N TRP A 108 6.05 5.47 -6.96
CA TRP A 108 6.97 5.46 -5.83
C TRP A 108 7.00 4.08 -5.19
N ARG A 109 8.19 3.62 -4.88
CA ARG A 109 8.41 2.37 -4.17
C ARG A 109 8.97 2.68 -2.79
N MET A 110 8.45 2.01 -1.76
CA MET A 110 8.95 2.19 -0.39
C MET A 110 10.47 1.98 -0.34
N GLY A 111 11.16 2.93 0.26
CA GLY A 111 12.61 2.96 0.31
C GLY A 111 13.24 3.95 -0.66
N GLU A 112 12.51 4.40 -1.68
CA GLU A 112 13.01 5.45 -2.55
C GLU A 112 12.94 6.80 -1.83
N PRO A 113 13.99 7.64 -1.95
CA PRO A 113 14.02 8.90 -1.17
C PRO A 113 13.03 9.93 -1.65
N ALA A 114 12.57 9.84 -2.90
CA ALA A 114 11.67 10.79 -3.52
C ALA A 114 10.91 10.11 -4.67
N ILE A 115 9.88 10.79 -5.18
CA ILE A 115 9.19 10.35 -6.40
C ILE A 115 10.04 10.76 -7.59
N GLU A 116 10.68 9.80 -8.22
CA GLU A 116 11.62 10.04 -9.31
C GLU A 116 11.20 9.38 -10.62
N HIS A 117 10.10 8.64 -10.63
CA HIS A 117 9.66 7.85 -11.78
C HIS A 117 8.17 8.00 -12.04
N TRP A 118 7.80 7.74 -13.28
CA TRP A 118 6.41 7.73 -13.72
C TRP A 118 6.23 6.64 -14.79
N HIS A 119 4.99 6.25 -15.03
CA HIS A 119 4.63 5.34 -16.13
C HIS A 119 3.25 5.70 -16.66
N THR A 120 2.93 5.21 -17.84
CA THR A 120 1.59 5.42 -18.40
C THR A 120 0.60 4.49 -17.70
N VAL A 121 -0.70 4.75 -17.90
CA VAL A 121 -1.76 3.93 -17.31
C VAL A 121 -1.67 2.48 -17.78
N GLU A 122 -1.29 2.26 -19.05
CA GLU A 122 -1.16 0.91 -19.60
C GLU A 122 0.10 0.18 -19.16
N GLN A 123 1.14 0.91 -18.79
CA GLN A 123 2.40 0.33 -18.34
C GLN A 123 2.37 0.09 -16.84
N GLY A 124 3.13 -0.89 -16.38
CA GLY A 124 3.32 -1.11 -14.96
C GLY A 124 4.69 -0.63 -14.50
N PHE A 125 5.12 -1.12 -13.34
CA PHE A 125 6.39 -0.78 -12.71
C PHE A 125 7.57 -0.94 -13.68
N GLN A 126 7.56 -1.97 -14.53
CA GLN A 126 8.63 -2.21 -15.48
C GLN A 126 8.73 -1.16 -16.58
N GLY A 127 7.66 -0.40 -16.81
CA GLY A 127 7.64 0.70 -17.77
C GLY A 127 8.04 2.04 -17.19
N ARG A 128 8.60 2.08 -15.99
CA ARG A 128 8.97 3.31 -15.30
C ARG A 128 9.98 4.12 -16.10
N GLN A 129 9.74 5.42 -16.11
CA GLN A 129 10.63 6.39 -16.74
C GLN A 129 10.98 7.46 -15.71
N PRO A 130 12.17 8.08 -15.81
CA PRO A 130 12.51 9.18 -14.92
C PRO A 130 11.57 10.37 -15.14
N VAL A 131 11.17 11.02 -14.04
CA VAL A 131 10.42 12.28 -14.13
C VAL A 131 11.31 13.33 -14.78
N ASP A 132 10.69 14.20 -15.58
CA ASP A 132 11.41 15.22 -16.34
C ASP A 132 10.88 16.62 -16.00
N GLU A 133 11.32 17.62 -16.74
CA GLU A 133 10.94 19.00 -16.52
C GLU A 133 9.45 19.27 -16.67
N ARG A 134 8.72 18.47 -17.45
CA ARG A 134 7.27 18.64 -17.61
C ARG A 134 6.57 18.54 -16.27
N PHE A 135 7.01 17.63 -15.41
CA PHE A 135 6.44 17.42 -14.07
C PHE A 135 6.75 18.59 -13.13
N ARG A 136 7.94 19.14 -13.22
CA ARG A 136 8.37 20.28 -12.41
C ARG A 136 7.67 21.56 -12.83
N ARG A 137 7.57 21.82 -14.13
CA ARG A 137 6.82 22.95 -14.67
C ARG A 137 5.34 22.85 -14.34
N ARG A 138 4.78 21.64 -14.43
CA ARG A 138 3.38 21.37 -14.12
C ARG A 138 3.11 21.64 -12.64
N SER A 139 4.02 21.27 -11.77
CA SER A 139 3.91 21.55 -10.32
C SER A 139 3.84 23.07 -10.07
N ALA A 140 4.70 23.83 -10.73
CA ALA A 140 4.70 25.28 -10.59
C ALA A 140 3.43 25.93 -11.13
N SER A 141 2.87 25.43 -12.22
CA SER A 141 1.64 25.96 -12.80
C SER A 141 0.37 25.40 -12.14
N GLY A 142 0.48 24.24 -11.52
CA GLY A 142 -0.64 23.61 -10.82
C GLY A 142 -1.12 24.36 -9.61
N ASN A 143 -0.33 25.28 -9.09
CA ASN A 143 -0.69 26.11 -7.94
C ASN A 143 -1.44 27.38 -8.33
N ARG A 144 -1.74 27.59 -9.59
CA ARG A 144 -2.50 28.74 -10.01
C ARG A 144 -3.99 28.49 -9.80
N PRO A 145 -4.69 29.33 -9.03
CA PRO A 145 -6.14 29.21 -8.95
C PRO A 145 -6.73 29.55 -10.32
N ASN A 146 -7.64 28.73 -10.75
CA ASN A 146 -8.37 28.98 -11.98
C ASN A 146 -9.48 29.97 -11.74
#